data_088a2a8917449fabe9aa1e7164831884
#
_entry.id   088a2a8917449fabe9aa1e7164831884
#
_cell.length_a   1.000
_cell.length_b   1.000
_cell.length_c   1.000
_cell.angle_alpha   90.00
_cell.angle_beta   90.00
_cell.angle_gamma   90.00
#
_symmetry.space_group_name_H-M   'P 1'
#
loop_
_entity.id
_entity.type
_entity.pdbx_description
1 polymer ?
#
loop_
_entity_poly.entity_id
_entity_poly.type
_entity_poly.pdbx_seq_one_letter_code
_entity_poly.pdbx_strand_id
1 'polypeptide(L)'
;PNKQRMEEYPQLTQMWKSPNGTIRSILDGTVFRAPILIDSIHPVVKNWKKPITIARHAYGDVYKSVDMYTTEPGECTMTFRGESGEEKTLLVQKVDGPAVWQGAHNKEKSIRSFARACFQYAIDTRQDLWFSTKDTIAKVYDGEFKKVFEEEFESYKAKFDELGITYFYTLIDDAVARVIRSQGGFIWACKNYDGDV
;
A
#
# COMPACT_ATOMS: atom_id res chain seq x y z
N PRO A 1 -0.77 1.89 23.63
CA PRO A 1 -1.96 2.24 24.40
C PRO A 1 -2.51 3.59 23.95
N ASN A 2 -3.82 3.78 24.02
CA ASN A 2 -4.42 5.07 23.79
C ASN A 2 -4.28 5.96 25.06
N LYS A 3 -4.64 7.25 24.96
CA LYS A 3 -4.52 8.20 26.07
C LYS A 3 -5.25 7.72 27.34
N GLN A 4 -6.43 7.15 27.19
CA GLN A 4 -7.22 6.59 28.30
C GLN A 4 -6.47 5.47 29.04
N ARG A 5 -5.77 4.58 28.31
CA ARG A 5 -4.97 3.50 28.92
C ARG A 5 -3.77 4.02 29.69
N MET A 6 -3.22 5.16 29.30
CA MET A 6 -2.13 5.80 30.07
C MET A 6 -2.64 6.37 31.37
N GLU A 7 -3.89 6.85 31.41
CA GLU A 7 -4.54 7.32 32.65
C GLU A 7 -4.85 6.15 33.60
N GLU A 8 -5.33 5.01 33.05
CA GLU A 8 -5.62 3.79 33.84
C GLU A 8 -4.34 3.12 34.39
N TYR A 9 -3.21 3.25 33.69
CA TYR A 9 -1.95 2.57 34.02
C TYR A 9 -0.80 3.59 34.13
N PRO A 10 -0.59 4.19 35.32
CA PRO A 10 0.41 5.27 35.54
C PRO A 10 1.87 4.89 35.22
N GLN A 11 2.19 3.58 35.16
CA GLN A 11 3.51 3.09 34.75
C GLN A 11 3.79 3.24 33.24
N LEU A 12 2.77 3.56 32.43
CA LEU A 12 2.93 3.81 31.00
C LEU A 12 3.37 5.26 30.78
N THR A 13 4.62 5.48 30.48
CA THR A 13 5.21 6.82 30.33
C THR A 13 5.05 7.43 28.95
N GLN A 14 4.67 6.61 27.95
CA GLN A 14 4.46 7.08 26.56
C GLN A 14 3.48 6.20 25.80
N MET A 15 2.84 6.82 24.79
CA MET A 15 2.07 6.06 23.82
C MET A 15 2.99 5.35 22.84
N TRP A 16 2.82 4.04 22.71
CA TRP A 16 3.53 3.23 21.71
C TRP A 16 2.74 3.22 20.39
N LYS A 17 3.47 3.16 19.29
CA LYS A 17 2.85 2.89 17.98
C LYS A 17 2.17 1.53 18.00
N SER A 18 1.18 1.32 17.12
CA SER A 18 0.50 0.02 17.01
C SER A 18 1.50 -1.13 16.90
N PRO A 19 1.43 -2.18 17.76
CA PRO A 19 2.30 -3.34 17.67
C PRO A 19 2.24 -3.99 16.29
N ASN A 20 1.04 -4.13 15.71
CA ASN A 20 0.86 -4.68 14.37
C ASN A 20 1.58 -3.87 13.30
N GLY A 21 1.45 -2.55 13.31
CA GLY A 21 2.15 -1.66 12.40
C GLY A 21 3.66 -1.71 12.57
N THR A 22 4.14 -1.82 13.82
CA THR A 22 5.57 -1.94 14.13
C THR A 22 6.14 -3.26 13.59
N ILE A 23 5.49 -4.39 13.86
CA ILE A 23 5.93 -5.72 13.38
C ILE A 23 5.94 -5.76 11.85
N ARG A 24 4.88 -5.29 11.18
CA ARG A 24 4.84 -5.23 9.71
C ARG A 24 5.98 -4.39 9.14
N SER A 25 6.26 -3.23 9.75
CA SER A 25 7.34 -2.35 9.30
C SER A 25 8.74 -2.94 9.51
N ILE A 26 8.93 -3.82 10.49
CA ILE A 26 10.21 -4.51 10.77
C ILE A 26 10.39 -5.68 9.80
N LEU A 27 9.35 -6.51 9.66
CA LEU A 27 9.39 -7.70 8.81
C LEU A 27 9.40 -7.32 7.33
N ASP A 28 8.75 -6.19 6.98
CA ASP A 28 8.47 -5.82 5.59
C ASP A 28 7.63 -6.92 4.88
N GLY A 29 7.44 -6.84 3.57
CA GLY A 29 6.79 -7.91 2.80
C GLY A 29 5.32 -7.65 2.50
N THR A 30 4.54 -8.72 2.43
CA THR A 30 3.16 -8.69 1.95
C THR A 30 2.22 -9.42 2.91
N VAL A 31 1.06 -8.81 3.17
CA VAL A 31 -0.01 -9.45 3.94
C VAL A 31 -1.10 -9.90 2.97
N PHE A 32 -1.27 -11.20 2.83
CA PHE A 32 -2.37 -11.78 2.05
C PHE A 32 -3.59 -12.01 2.94
N ARG A 33 -4.73 -11.45 2.54
CA ARG A 33 -6.01 -11.56 3.25
C ARG A 33 -7.02 -12.21 2.32
N ALA A 34 -7.23 -13.51 2.48
CA ALA A 34 -8.32 -14.22 1.84
C ALA A 34 -9.55 -14.21 2.75
N PRO A 35 -10.77 -14.01 2.22
CA PRO A 35 -11.98 -14.04 3.04
C PRO A 35 -12.28 -15.44 3.53
N ILE A 36 -12.82 -15.53 4.73
CA ILE A 36 -13.43 -16.76 5.25
C ILE A 36 -14.88 -16.78 4.76
N LEU A 37 -15.21 -17.76 3.92
CA LEU A 37 -16.56 -17.91 3.37
C LEU A 37 -17.38 -18.85 4.23
N ILE A 38 -18.62 -18.46 4.49
CA ILE A 38 -19.63 -19.27 5.23
C ILE A 38 -20.86 -19.36 4.35
N ASP A 39 -21.30 -20.54 4.01
CA ASP A 39 -22.38 -20.79 3.03
C ASP A 39 -23.69 -20.08 3.35
N SER A 40 -24.01 -19.92 4.63
CA SER A 40 -25.22 -19.24 5.10
C SER A 40 -25.13 -17.71 5.08
N ILE A 41 -23.93 -17.15 4.87
CA ILE A 41 -23.69 -15.70 4.84
C ILE A 41 -23.35 -15.28 3.44
N HIS A 42 -24.30 -14.65 2.76
CA HIS A 42 -24.10 -14.20 1.38
C HIS A 42 -23.34 -12.88 1.34
N PRO A 43 -22.42 -12.69 0.37
CA PRO A 43 -21.73 -11.41 0.20
C PRO A 43 -22.72 -10.30 -0.18
N VAL A 44 -22.43 -9.07 0.27
CA VAL A 44 -23.23 -7.87 -0.06
C VAL A 44 -23.30 -7.67 -1.58
N VAL A 45 -22.20 -7.90 -2.27
CA VAL A 45 -22.14 -7.87 -3.74
C VAL A 45 -22.52 -9.25 -4.28
N LYS A 46 -23.74 -9.36 -4.81
CA LYS A 46 -24.29 -10.64 -5.30
C LYS A 46 -23.49 -11.29 -6.44
N ASN A 47 -22.71 -10.50 -7.18
CA ASN A 47 -21.87 -11.01 -8.26
C ASN A 47 -20.64 -11.77 -7.79
N TRP A 48 -20.15 -11.55 -6.58
CA TRP A 48 -19.00 -12.25 -6.06
C TRP A 48 -19.33 -13.73 -5.82
N LYS A 49 -18.73 -14.59 -6.66
CA LYS A 49 -18.91 -16.05 -6.63
C LYS A 49 -17.66 -16.76 -6.16
N LYS A 50 -16.51 -16.09 -6.19
CA LYS A 50 -15.21 -16.61 -5.79
C LYS A 50 -14.53 -15.61 -4.86
N PRO A 51 -13.67 -16.08 -3.93
CA PRO A 51 -12.97 -15.19 -3.01
C PRO A 51 -12.06 -14.21 -3.75
N ILE A 52 -11.98 -12.99 -3.24
CA ILE A 52 -11.00 -11.98 -3.67
C ILE A 52 -9.96 -11.89 -2.57
N THR A 53 -8.70 -12.17 -2.90
CA THR A 53 -7.60 -12.06 -1.94
C THR A 53 -6.96 -10.69 -2.04
N ILE A 54 -6.91 -9.94 -0.95
CA ILE A 54 -6.17 -8.68 -0.89
C ILE A 54 -4.72 -8.97 -0.54
N ALA A 55 -3.80 -8.57 -1.42
CA ALA A 55 -2.37 -8.55 -1.14
C ALA A 55 -1.95 -7.13 -0.77
N ARG A 56 -1.76 -6.89 0.54
CA ARG A 56 -1.39 -5.58 1.07
C ARG A 56 0.11 -5.48 1.25
N HIS A 57 0.72 -4.43 0.70
CA HIS A 57 2.10 -4.06 1.01
C HIS A 57 2.23 -3.72 2.49
N ALA A 58 3.19 -4.30 3.20
CA ALA A 58 3.29 -4.14 4.65
C ALA A 58 4.11 -2.92 5.10
N TYR A 59 4.73 -2.20 4.18
CA TYR A 59 5.68 -1.12 4.48
C TYR A 59 5.22 0.23 3.90
N GLY A 60 5.71 1.31 4.51
CA GLY A 60 5.64 2.66 3.93
C GLY A 60 4.27 3.32 3.95
N ASP A 61 4.07 4.23 3.01
CA ASP A 61 2.90 5.08 2.86
C ASP A 61 2.61 5.87 4.16
N VAL A 62 1.34 6.18 4.42
CA VAL A 62 0.90 6.92 5.61
C VAL A 62 1.19 6.20 6.94
N TYR A 63 1.40 4.88 6.92
CA TYR A 63 1.74 4.10 8.12
C TYR A 63 3.17 4.32 8.61
N LYS A 64 4.01 4.93 7.80
CA LYS A 64 5.39 5.29 8.13
C LYS A 64 5.72 6.73 7.77
N SER A 65 4.72 7.58 7.72
CA SER A 65 4.85 9.01 7.50
C SER A 65 5.30 9.75 8.77
N VAL A 66 5.75 10.96 8.55
CA VAL A 66 5.88 12.00 9.57
C VAL A 66 4.87 13.10 9.25
N ASP A 67 4.26 13.67 10.27
CA ASP A 67 3.30 14.74 10.11
C ASP A 67 3.54 15.86 11.13
N MET A 68 3.13 17.06 10.79
CA MET A 68 3.18 18.21 11.68
C MET A 68 2.02 19.17 11.40
N TYR A 69 1.66 19.93 12.43
CA TYR A 69 0.74 21.05 12.33
C TYR A 69 1.50 22.35 12.59
N THR A 70 1.25 23.37 11.78
CA THR A 70 1.82 24.72 11.92
C THR A 70 0.71 25.74 12.10
N THR A 71 0.95 26.79 12.88
CA THR A 71 -0.05 27.81 13.23
C THR A 71 0.19 29.14 12.56
N GLU A 72 1.37 29.34 11.96
CA GLU A 72 1.79 30.61 11.38
C GLU A 72 1.88 30.53 9.84
N PRO A 73 1.78 31.66 9.14
CA PRO A 73 2.14 31.74 7.74
C PRO A 73 3.59 31.31 7.50
N GLY A 74 3.86 30.66 6.40
CA GLY A 74 5.22 30.19 6.08
C GLY A 74 5.31 29.30 4.87
N GLU A 75 6.45 28.63 4.72
CA GLU A 75 6.68 27.69 3.65
C GLU A 75 7.16 26.33 4.18
N CYS A 76 6.71 25.25 3.56
CA CYS A 76 7.20 23.90 3.83
C CYS A 76 8.02 23.43 2.64
N THR A 77 9.20 22.87 2.93
CA THR A 77 10.08 22.26 1.92
C THR A 77 10.36 20.81 2.27
N MET A 78 10.60 20.00 1.25
CA MET A 78 11.11 18.64 1.38
C MET A 78 12.54 18.62 0.86
N THR A 79 13.47 18.21 1.72
CA THR A 79 14.90 18.16 1.38
C THR A 79 15.41 16.71 1.52
N PHE A 80 16.03 16.24 0.45
CA PHE A 80 16.85 15.02 0.45
C PHE A 80 18.31 15.38 0.54
N ARG A 81 19.06 14.70 1.41
CA ARG A 81 20.53 14.79 1.51
C ARG A 81 21.13 13.41 1.33
N GLY A 82 21.82 13.22 0.23
CA GLY A 82 22.56 11.99 -0.07
C GLY A 82 23.86 11.90 0.68
N GLU A 83 24.32 10.69 0.98
CA GLU A 83 25.64 10.43 1.61
C GLU A 83 26.80 10.90 0.73
N SER A 84 26.60 10.99 -0.58
CA SER A 84 27.57 11.53 -1.55
C SER A 84 27.67 13.05 -1.56
N GLY A 85 26.84 13.74 -0.76
CA GLY A 85 26.76 15.22 -0.74
C GLY A 85 25.71 15.78 -1.71
N GLU A 86 24.98 14.95 -2.45
CA GLU A 86 23.85 15.42 -3.25
C GLU A 86 22.78 16.02 -2.34
N GLU A 87 22.32 17.23 -2.69
CA GLU A 87 21.17 17.84 -2.01
C GLU A 87 20.10 18.25 -3.03
N LYS A 88 18.85 17.87 -2.75
CA LYS A 88 17.70 18.24 -3.55
C LYS A 88 16.59 18.76 -2.64
N THR A 89 16.18 20.00 -2.85
CA THR A 89 15.11 20.65 -2.09
C THR A 89 13.96 21.03 -3.01
N LEU A 90 12.75 20.68 -2.62
CA LEU A 90 11.52 21.01 -3.31
C LEU A 90 10.61 21.79 -2.37
N LEU A 91 10.03 22.88 -2.86
CA LEU A 91 8.95 23.58 -2.18
C LEU A 91 7.70 22.69 -2.22
N VAL A 92 7.17 22.34 -1.06
CA VAL A 92 5.86 21.66 -0.96
C VAL A 92 4.76 22.69 -1.17
N GLN A 93 4.71 23.75 -0.34
CA GLN A 93 3.73 24.82 -0.46
C GLN A 93 4.12 26.03 0.42
N LYS A 94 3.64 27.22 0.02
CA LYS A 94 3.54 28.41 0.87
C LYS A 94 2.12 28.55 1.36
N VAL A 95 1.96 28.89 2.64
CA VAL A 95 0.65 29.07 3.28
C VAL A 95 0.59 30.41 3.98
N ASP A 96 -0.60 30.98 4.04
CA ASP A 96 -0.90 32.26 4.66
C ASP A 96 -1.50 32.13 6.07
N GLY A 97 -1.55 30.91 6.62
CA GLY A 97 -2.10 30.60 7.93
C GLY A 97 -1.84 29.18 8.37
N PRO A 98 -2.65 28.68 9.35
CA PRO A 98 -2.48 27.33 9.86
C PRO A 98 -2.55 26.25 8.79
N ALA A 99 -1.68 25.24 8.90
CA ALA A 99 -1.58 24.16 7.91
C ALA A 99 -1.17 22.81 8.54
N VAL A 100 -1.51 21.72 7.85
CA VAL A 100 -1.07 20.37 8.18
C VAL A 100 -0.15 19.85 7.07
N TRP A 101 0.89 19.15 7.46
CA TRP A 101 1.92 18.62 6.55
C TRP A 101 2.12 17.14 6.79
N GLN A 102 2.33 16.38 5.73
CA GLN A 102 2.65 14.96 5.83
C GLN A 102 3.73 14.58 4.83
N GLY A 103 4.79 13.93 5.32
CA GLY A 103 5.84 13.33 4.50
C GLY A 103 5.75 11.81 4.54
N ALA A 104 5.42 11.21 3.40
CA ALA A 104 5.39 9.75 3.23
C ALA A 104 6.57 9.28 2.38
N HIS A 105 6.96 8.01 2.52
CA HIS A 105 8.03 7.41 1.75
C HIS A 105 7.79 5.93 1.48
N ASN A 106 8.52 5.40 0.51
CA ASN A 106 8.67 3.98 0.32
C ASN A 106 10.12 3.66 -0.10
N LYS A 107 10.48 2.39 -0.11
CA LYS A 107 11.80 1.91 -0.55
C LYS A 107 11.61 1.01 -1.76
N GLU A 108 12.37 1.26 -2.83
CA GLU A 108 12.32 0.42 -4.04
C GLU A 108 12.50 -1.07 -3.74
N LYS A 109 13.46 -1.40 -2.86
CA LYS A 109 13.68 -2.79 -2.41
C LYS A 109 12.44 -3.42 -1.80
N SER A 110 11.67 -2.65 -1.01
CA SER A 110 10.43 -3.13 -0.39
C SER A 110 9.32 -3.29 -1.42
N ILE A 111 9.18 -2.35 -2.36
CA ILE A 111 8.21 -2.45 -3.47
C ILE A 111 8.51 -3.69 -4.32
N ARG A 112 9.78 -3.93 -4.63
CA ARG A 112 10.23 -5.08 -5.42
C ARG A 112 9.96 -6.42 -4.72
N SER A 113 10.21 -6.48 -3.41
CA SER A 113 9.85 -7.65 -2.58
C SER A 113 8.34 -7.90 -2.57
N PHE A 114 7.55 -6.84 -2.46
CA PHE A 114 6.09 -6.91 -2.54
C PHE A 114 5.61 -7.44 -3.90
N ALA A 115 6.14 -6.92 -5.01
CA ALA A 115 5.80 -7.38 -6.35
C ALA A 115 6.09 -8.87 -6.53
N ARG A 116 7.30 -9.33 -6.15
CA ARG A 116 7.71 -10.74 -6.21
C ARG A 116 6.79 -11.65 -5.40
N ALA A 117 6.44 -11.24 -4.19
CA ALA A 117 5.52 -12.01 -3.35
C ALA A 117 4.13 -12.13 -3.99
N CYS A 118 3.62 -11.07 -4.61
CA CYS A 118 2.34 -11.09 -5.31
C CYS A 118 2.37 -12.01 -6.54
N PHE A 119 3.40 -11.93 -7.38
CA PHE A 119 3.54 -12.79 -8.56
C PHE A 119 3.69 -14.26 -8.16
N GLN A 120 4.53 -14.56 -7.17
CA GLN A 120 4.70 -15.93 -6.70
C GLN A 120 3.40 -16.50 -6.11
N TYR A 121 2.69 -15.72 -5.31
CA TYR A 121 1.41 -16.15 -4.75
C TYR A 121 0.35 -16.37 -5.83
N ALA A 122 0.33 -15.56 -6.88
CA ALA A 122 -0.56 -15.75 -8.04
C ALA A 122 -0.28 -17.07 -8.76
N ILE A 123 0.99 -17.42 -8.95
CA ILE A 123 1.41 -18.69 -9.53
C ILE A 123 0.99 -19.87 -8.64
N ASP A 124 1.27 -19.80 -7.34
CA ASP A 124 0.99 -20.88 -6.37
C ASP A 124 -0.51 -21.16 -6.25
N THR A 125 -1.33 -20.10 -6.33
CA THR A 125 -2.80 -20.21 -6.24
C THR A 125 -3.50 -20.31 -7.59
N ARG A 126 -2.78 -20.17 -8.70
CA ARG A 126 -3.31 -20.10 -10.06
C ARG A 126 -4.44 -19.09 -10.23
N GLN A 127 -4.22 -17.88 -9.72
CA GLN A 127 -5.19 -16.79 -9.78
C GLN A 127 -4.60 -15.61 -10.56
N ASP A 128 -5.48 -14.87 -11.24
CA ASP A 128 -5.11 -13.58 -11.83
C ASP A 128 -4.61 -12.62 -10.75
N LEU A 129 -3.67 -11.77 -11.11
CA LEU A 129 -3.16 -10.71 -10.25
C LEU A 129 -3.56 -9.34 -10.79
N TRP A 130 -4.34 -8.62 -10.02
CA TRP A 130 -4.65 -7.22 -10.27
C TRP A 130 -3.77 -6.33 -9.39
N PHE A 131 -3.23 -5.29 -9.97
CA PHE A 131 -2.49 -4.28 -9.23
C PHE A 131 -3.04 -2.89 -9.54
N SER A 132 -3.12 -2.02 -8.54
CA SER A 132 -3.66 -0.68 -8.72
C SER A 132 -2.93 0.37 -7.90
N THR A 133 -2.79 1.54 -8.50
CA THR A 133 -2.27 2.76 -7.87
C THR A 133 -2.95 3.99 -8.48
N LYS A 134 -2.52 5.20 -8.14
CA LYS A 134 -3.00 6.44 -8.77
C LYS A 134 -1.83 7.19 -9.43
N ASP A 135 -1.11 6.51 -10.33
CA ASP A 135 0.07 7.04 -11.02
C ASP A 135 -0.22 8.26 -11.92
N THR A 136 -1.46 8.49 -12.28
CA THR A 136 -1.89 9.70 -12.99
C THR A 136 -1.82 10.97 -12.13
N ILE A 137 -1.87 10.83 -10.80
CA ILE A 137 -1.80 11.91 -9.81
C ILE A 137 -0.44 11.87 -9.09
N ALA A 138 -0.12 10.78 -8.40
CA ALA A 138 1.16 10.58 -7.72
C ALA A 138 2.20 10.03 -8.72
N LYS A 139 2.53 10.84 -9.74
CA LYS A 139 3.30 10.39 -10.93
C LYS A 139 4.66 9.76 -10.60
N VAL A 140 5.34 10.26 -9.57
CA VAL A 140 6.64 9.73 -9.15
C VAL A 140 6.44 8.60 -8.15
N TYR A 141 5.67 8.83 -7.10
CA TYR A 141 5.50 7.87 -6.01
C TYR A 141 4.79 6.58 -6.49
N ASP A 142 3.61 6.72 -7.06
CA ASP A 142 2.82 5.59 -7.57
C ASP A 142 3.37 5.05 -8.90
N GLY A 143 3.98 5.94 -9.70
CA GLY A 143 4.66 5.56 -10.93
C GLY A 143 5.84 4.61 -10.69
N GLU A 144 6.59 4.78 -9.59
CA GLU A 144 7.66 3.84 -9.23
C GLU A 144 7.11 2.46 -8.83
N PHE A 145 6.00 2.39 -8.11
CA PHE A 145 5.33 1.13 -7.84
C PHE A 145 4.94 0.39 -9.13
N LYS A 146 4.30 1.11 -10.06
CA LYS A 146 3.90 0.55 -11.36
C LYS A 146 5.11 0.03 -12.13
N LYS A 147 6.14 0.85 -12.28
CA LYS A 147 7.38 0.52 -12.98
C LYS A 147 8.04 -0.75 -12.41
N VAL A 148 8.19 -0.83 -11.08
CA VAL A 148 8.79 -1.99 -10.43
C VAL A 148 7.95 -3.25 -10.65
N PHE A 149 6.62 -3.16 -10.61
CA PHE A 149 5.76 -4.31 -10.92
C PHE A 149 5.89 -4.75 -12.37
N GLU A 150 5.98 -3.81 -13.33
CA GLU A 150 6.18 -4.12 -14.75
C GLU A 150 7.56 -4.78 -14.98
N GLU A 151 8.62 -4.26 -14.38
CA GLU A 151 9.97 -4.84 -14.45
C GLU A 151 10.02 -6.28 -13.88
N GLU A 152 9.43 -6.51 -12.71
CA GLU A 152 9.41 -7.84 -12.09
C GLU A 152 8.55 -8.82 -12.89
N PHE A 153 7.42 -8.36 -13.46
CA PHE A 153 6.54 -9.21 -14.26
C PHE A 153 7.24 -9.89 -15.44
N GLU A 154 8.20 -9.22 -16.05
CA GLU A 154 8.96 -9.83 -17.17
C GLU A 154 9.59 -11.19 -16.80
N SER A 155 9.99 -11.35 -15.53
CA SER A 155 10.55 -12.61 -15.02
C SER A 155 9.50 -13.70 -14.76
N TYR A 156 8.23 -13.33 -14.61
CA TYR A 156 7.13 -14.24 -14.31
C TYR A 156 6.22 -14.52 -15.53
N LYS A 157 6.32 -13.71 -16.57
CA LYS A 157 5.42 -13.72 -17.73
C LYS A 157 5.25 -15.11 -18.34
N ALA A 158 6.35 -15.80 -18.64
CA ALA A 158 6.29 -17.14 -19.22
C ALA A 158 5.50 -18.13 -18.37
N LYS A 159 5.60 -18.02 -17.04
CA LYS A 159 4.86 -18.89 -16.11
C LYS A 159 3.38 -18.50 -16.02
N PHE A 160 3.08 -17.22 -16.10
CA PHE A 160 1.69 -16.72 -16.18
C PHE A 160 1.02 -17.25 -17.47
N ASP A 161 1.70 -17.16 -18.61
CA ASP A 161 1.20 -17.67 -19.88
C ASP A 161 0.97 -19.20 -19.84
N GLU A 162 1.92 -19.97 -19.28
CA GLU A 162 1.80 -21.42 -19.10
C GLU A 162 0.57 -21.81 -18.25
N LEU A 163 0.29 -21.04 -17.20
CA LEU A 163 -0.81 -21.30 -16.27
C LEU A 163 -2.15 -20.71 -16.73
N GLY A 164 -2.15 -19.89 -17.78
CA GLY A 164 -3.33 -19.19 -18.27
C GLY A 164 -3.88 -18.16 -17.30
N ILE A 165 -3.01 -17.54 -16.47
CA ILE A 165 -3.35 -16.46 -15.55
C ILE A 165 -2.82 -15.12 -16.04
N THR A 166 -3.46 -14.04 -15.65
CA THR A 166 -3.18 -12.68 -16.14
C THR A 166 -2.66 -11.76 -15.05
N TYR A 167 -1.71 -10.90 -15.42
CA TYR A 167 -1.38 -9.69 -14.66
C TYR A 167 -2.12 -8.49 -15.27
N PHE A 168 -2.83 -7.75 -14.46
CA PHE A 168 -3.61 -6.59 -14.88
C PHE A 168 -3.34 -5.38 -13.99
N TYR A 169 -2.91 -4.27 -14.60
CA TYR A 169 -2.75 -2.99 -13.91
C TYR A 169 -3.87 -2.03 -14.30
N THR A 170 -4.41 -1.31 -13.32
CA THR A 170 -5.35 -0.21 -13.55
C THR A 170 -5.28 0.84 -12.44
N LEU A 171 -5.93 1.99 -12.64
CA LEU A 171 -6.05 3.02 -11.60
C LEU A 171 -6.94 2.52 -10.46
N ILE A 172 -6.63 2.94 -9.23
CA ILE A 172 -7.32 2.47 -8.01
C ILE A 172 -8.83 2.72 -8.04
N ASP A 173 -9.27 3.84 -8.56
CA ASP A 173 -10.68 4.19 -8.70
C ASP A 173 -11.41 3.29 -9.74
N ASP A 174 -10.75 2.97 -10.86
CA ASP A 174 -11.26 2.00 -11.83
C ASP A 174 -11.23 0.58 -11.25
N ALA A 175 -10.18 0.22 -10.50
CA ALA A 175 -10.10 -1.07 -9.82
C ALA A 175 -11.31 -1.30 -8.90
N VAL A 176 -11.66 -0.34 -8.05
CA VAL A 176 -12.84 -0.42 -7.16
C VAL A 176 -14.11 -0.72 -7.95
N ALA A 177 -14.34 0.01 -9.05
CA ALA A 177 -15.52 -0.20 -9.89
C ALA A 177 -15.54 -1.58 -10.56
N ARG A 178 -14.36 -2.07 -11.00
CA ARG A 178 -14.21 -3.40 -11.61
C ARG A 178 -14.41 -4.52 -10.61
N VAL A 179 -13.83 -4.38 -9.41
CA VAL A 179 -13.97 -5.35 -8.31
C VAL A 179 -15.44 -5.57 -7.97
N ILE A 180 -16.22 -4.49 -7.79
CA ILE A 180 -17.66 -4.58 -7.49
C ILE A 180 -18.44 -5.30 -8.62
N ARG A 181 -18.05 -5.09 -9.87
CA ARG A 181 -18.71 -5.72 -11.02
C ARG A 181 -18.22 -7.13 -11.32
N SER A 182 -17.09 -7.53 -10.75
CA SER A 182 -16.45 -8.83 -11.00
C SER A 182 -17.19 -10.00 -10.37
N GLN A 183 -16.80 -11.20 -10.75
CA GLN A 183 -17.23 -12.43 -10.07
C GLN A 183 -16.26 -12.85 -8.95
N GLY A 184 -15.18 -12.12 -8.74
CA GLY A 184 -14.10 -12.49 -7.85
C GLY A 184 -13.15 -13.53 -8.45
N GLY A 185 -12.34 -14.18 -7.61
CA GLY A 185 -11.42 -15.23 -8.01
C GLY A 185 -10.04 -14.72 -8.46
N PHE A 186 -9.62 -13.59 -7.96
CA PHE A 186 -8.33 -12.99 -8.24
C PHE A 186 -7.66 -12.43 -6.97
N ILE A 187 -6.39 -12.12 -7.10
CA ILE A 187 -5.61 -11.41 -6.09
C ILE A 187 -5.59 -9.92 -6.44
N TRP A 188 -5.91 -9.07 -5.49
CA TRP A 188 -5.79 -7.63 -5.67
C TRP A 188 -4.65 -7.07 -4.84
N ALA A 189 -3.55 -6.74 -5.50
CA ALA A 189 -2.38 -6.12 -4.89
C ALA A 189 -2.61 -4.63 -4.70
N CYS A 190 -2.40 -4.15 -3.49
CA CYS A 190 -2.64 -2.78 -3.06
C CYS A 190 -1.46 -2.24 -2.27
N LYS A 191 -1.18 -0.94 -2.41
CA LYS A 191 -0.28 -0.25 -1.48
C LYS A 191 -0.77 -0.39 -0.04
N ASN A 192 0.07 -0.02 0.92
CA ASN A 192 -0.22 -0.26 2.33
C ASN A 192 -1.56 0.35 2.79
N TYR A 193 -1.86 1.60 2.43
CA TYR A 193 -3.12 2.25 2.79
C TYR A 193 -4.30 1.65 2.03
N ASP A 194 -4.19 1.54 0.71
CA ASP A 194 -5.26 1.03 -0.16
C ASP A 194 -5.67 -0.40 0.20
N GLY A 195 -4.72 -1.21 0.68
CA GLY A 195 -4.97 -2.58 1.12
C GLY A 195 -5.49 -2.73 2.56
N ASP A 196 -5.63 -1.63 3.28
CA ASP A 196 -6.19 -1.61 4.64
C ASP A 196 -7.66 -1.17 4.67
N VAL A 197 -8.06 -0.35 3.74
CA VAL A 197 -9.44 0.12 3.59
C VAL A 197 -10.22 -0.80 2.65
#